data_6b54619f956db1bfb3f1ef866e9ea3a9
#
_entry.id   6b54619f956db1bfb3f1ef866e9ea3a9
#
_cell.length_a   1.000
_cell.length_b   1.000
_cell.length_c   1.000
_cell.angle_alpha   90.00
_cell.angle_beta   90.00
_cell.angle_gamma   90.00
#
_symmetry.space_group_name_H-M   'P 1'
#
loop_
_entity.id
_entity.type
_entity.pdbx_description
1 polymer ?
#
loop_
_entity_poly.entity_id
_entity_poly.type
_entity_poly.pdbx_seq_one_letter_code
_entity_poly.pdbx_strand_id
1 'polypeptide(L)'
;MTERELLEQLLNEVKELKASQNEMKIAQYDISERLDAINMKCDITRKKVDDLALDMKLMERGIRTDIRKLQDTTETIVVVL
;
A
#
# COMPACT_ATOMS: atom_id res chain seq x y z
N MET A 1 -32.46 36.87 -29.96
CA MET A 1 -32.40 35.41 -30.15
C MET A 1 -33.76 34.82 -30.33
N THR A 2 -33.91 34.01 -31.33
CA THR A 2 -35.15 33.26 -31.55
C THR A 2 -35.20 32.05 -30.61
N GLU A 3 -36.38 31.53 -30.34
CA GLU A 3 -36.54 30.30 -29.53
C GLU A 3 -35.77 29.13 -30.13
N ARG A 4 -35.72 29.05 -31.46
CA ARG A 4 -35.00 27.99 -32.17
C ARG A 4 -33.49 28.05 -31.90
N GLU A 5 -32.91 29.25 -31.88
CA GLU A 5 -31.49 29.45 -31.58
C GLU A 5 -31.18 29.08 -30.13
N LEU A 6 -32.05 29.43 -29.20
CA LEU A 6 -31.92 29.06 -27.79
C LEU A 6 -31.98 27.54 -27.61
N LEU A 7 -32.89 26.86 -28.30
CA LEU A 7 -33.01 25.41 -28.25
C LEU A 7 -31.77 24.72 -28.81
N GLU A 8 -31.24 25.21 -29.92
CA GLU A 8 -29.99 24.68 -30.51
C GLU A 8 -28.82 24.87 -29.59
N GLN A 9 -28.71 26.01 -28.95
CA GLN A 9 -27.67 26.32 -27.99
C GLN A 9 -27.75 25.40 -26.75
N LEU A 10 -28.95 25.19 -26.20
CA LEU A 10 -29.20 24.26 -25.12
C LEU A 10 -28.84 22.82 -25.48
N LEU A 11 -29.23 22.42 -26.69
CA LEU A 11 -28.93 21.08 -27.18
C LEU A 11 -27.40 20.83 -27.25
N ASN A 12 -26.65 21.80 -27.74
CA ASN A 12 -25.21 21.74 -27.83
C ASN A 12 -24.58 21.67 -26.44
N GLU A 13 -25.05 22.47 -25.48
CA GLU A 13 -24.57 22.46 -24.09
C GLU A 13 -24.84 21.11 -23.41
N VAL A 14 -26.04 20.53 -23.66
CA VAL A 14 -26.35 19.19 -23.13
C VAL A 14 -25.44 18.12 -23.73
N LYS A 15 -25.13 18.18 -25.01
CA LYS A 15 -24.18 17.26 -25.64
C LYS A 15 -22.79 17.36 -25.05
N GLU A 16 -22.33 18.58 -24.82
CA GLU A 16 -21.03 18.82 -24.17
C GLU A 16 -20.99 18.29 -22.73
N LEU A 17 -22.08 18.49 -21.98
CA LEU A 17 -22.22 17.95 -20.62
C LEU A 17 -22.18 16.43 -20.61
N LYS A 18 -22.85 15.78 -21.53
CA LYS A 18 -22.82 14.32 -21.64
C LYS A 18 -21.43 13.80 -21.96
N ALA A 19 -20.73 14.46 -22.87
CA ALA A 19 -19.35 14.12 -23.18
C ALA A 19 -18.44 14.26 -21.96
N SER A 20 -18.57 15.36 -21.22
CA SER A 20 -17.83 15.60 -19.98
C SER A 20 -18.15 14.57 -18.92
N GLN A 21 -19.42 14.18 -18.75
CA GLN A 21 -19.81 13.11 -17.82
C GLN A 21 -19.20 11.77 -18.18
N ASN A 22 -19.15 11.42 -19.45
CA ASN A 22 -18.50 10.19 -19.89
C ASN A 22 -17.01 10.18 -19.59
N GLU A 23 -16.32 11.29 -19.85
CA GLU A 23 -14.91 11.45 -19.52
C GLU A 23 -14.68 11.30 -18.01
N MET A 24 -15.54 11.89 -17.19
CA MET A 24 -15.47 11.77 -15.74
C MET A 24 -15.67 10.33 -15.28
N LYS A 25 -16.61 9.60 -15.87
CA LYS A 25 -16.84 8.19 -15.55
C LYS A 25 -15.61 7.33 -15.86
N ILE A 26 -15.00 7.57 -17.02
CA ILE A 26 -13.78 6.86 -17.41
C ILE A 26 -12.65 7.17 -16.45
N ALA A 27 -12.48 8.45 -16.07
CA ALA A 27 -11.46 8.87 -15.10
C ALA A 27 -11.72 8.26 -13.72
N GLN A 28 -12.96 8.20 -13.26
CA GLN A 28 -13.32 7.57 -11.99
C GLN A 28 -13.03 6.08 -11.99
N TYR A 29 -13.29 5.40 -13.07
CA TYR A 29 -12.99 3.98 -13.22
C TYR A 29 -11.47 3.73 -13.14
N ASP A 30 -10.70 4.52 -13.84
CA ASP A 30 -9.23 4.46 -13.81
C ASP A 30 -8.68 4.71 -12.41
N ILE A 31 -9.20 5.72 -11.72
CA ILE A 31 -8.83 6.02 -10.33
C ILE A 31 -9.17 4.83 -9.41
N SER A 32 -10.34 4.25 -9.57
CA SER A 32 -10.76 3.09 -8.78
C SER A 32 -9.82 1.89 -8.98
N GLU A 33 -9.43 1.60 -10.21
CA GLU A 33 -8.46 0.54 -10.51
C GLU A 33 -7.10 0.81 -9.86
N ARG A 34 -6.64 2.05 -9.93
CA ARG A 34 -5.37 2.46 -9.30
C ARG A 34 -5.42 2.33 -7.80
N LEU A 35 -6.54 2.69 -7.17
CA LEU A 35 -6.73 2.54 -5.74
C LEU A 35 -6.71 1.07 -5.32
N ASP A 36 -7.34 0.20 -6.09
CA ASP A 36 -7.30 -1.24 -5.82
C ASP A 36 -5.88 -1.78 -5.92
N ALA A 37 -5.12 -1.37 -6.92
CA ALA A 37 -3.73 -1.75 -7.08
C ALA A 37 -2.86 -1.25 -5.91
N ILE A 38 -3.09 -0.02 -5.45
CA ILE A 38 -2.39 0.55 -4.28
C ILE A 38 -2.73 -0.24 -3.02
N ASN A 39 -4.01 -0.57 -2.81
CA ASN A 39 -4.43 -1.37 -1.67
C ASN A 39 -3.78 -2.75 -1.66
N MET A 40 -3.68 -3.40 -2.80
CA MET A 40 -2.97 -4.68 -2.94
C MET A 40 -1.49 -4.55 -2.57
N LYS A 41 -0.84 -3.49 -3.05
CA LYS A 41 0.57 -3.21 -2.72
C LYS A 41 0.76 -2.94 -1.23
N CYS A 42 -0.18 -2.21 -0.62
CA CYS A 42 -0.16 -1.95 0.82
C CYS A 42 -0.28 -3.25 1.62
N ASP A 43 -1.15 -4.17 1.22
CA ASP A 43 -1.31 -5.46 1.88
C ASP A 43 -0.06 -6.31 1.77
N ILE A 44 0.56 -6.35 0.59
CA ILE A 44 1.83 -7.04 0.38
C ILE A 44 2.94 -6.44 1.26
N THR A 45 3.00 -5.11 1.32
CA THR A 45 3.98 -4.41 2.15
C THR A 45 3.79 -4.71 3.63
N ARG A 46 2.55 -4.74 4.11
CA ARG A 46 2.23 -5.12 5.49
C ARG A 46 2.71 -6.52 5.82
N LYS A 47 2.46 -7.49 4.94
CA LYS A 47 2.94 -8.85 5.13
C LYS A 47 4.46 -8.91 5.19
N LYS A 48 5.15 -8.20 4.32
CA LYS A 48 6.60 -8.13 4.33
C LYS A 48 7.15 -7.51 5.61
N VAL A 49 6.50 -6.46 6.11
CA VAL A 49 6.87 -5.82 7.38
C VAL A 49 6.64 -6.77 8.54
N ASP A 50 5.53 -7.49 8.58
CA ASP A 50 5.24 -8.47 9.62
C ASP A 50 6.25 -9.62 9.61
N ASP A 51 6.59 -10.13 8.43
CA ASP A 51 7.61 -11.18 8.26
C ASP A 51 8.98 -10.68 8.73
N LEU A 52 9.34 -9.46 8.40
CA LEU A 52 10.59 -8.83 8.85
C LEU A 52 10.63 -8.69 10.37
N ALA A 53 9.53 -8.26 10.98
CA ALA A 53 9.43 -8.15 12.42
C ALA A 53 9.59 -9.51 13.11
N LEU A 54 9.01 -10.57 12.53
CA LEU A 54 9.17 -11.93 13.03
C LEU A 54 10.62 -12.41 12.90
N ASP A 55 11.25 -12.19 11.75
CA ASP A 55 12.65 -12.54 11.51
C ASP A 55 13.58 -11.82 12.49
N MET A 56 13.31 -10.53 12.76
CA MET A 56 14.08 -9.77 13.76
C MET A 56 13.96 -10.34 15.17
N LYS A 57 12.76 -10.78 15.55
CA LYS A 57 12.55 -11.46 16.85
C LYS A 57 13.30 -12.77 16.93
N LEU A 58 13.29 -13.55 15.87
CA LEU A 58 14.04 -14.81 15.81
C LEU A 58 15.54 -14.59 15.88
N MET A 59 16.04 -13.58 15.18
CA MET A 59 17.44 -13.19 15.27
C MET A 59 17.82 -12.72 16.68
N GLU A 60 16.98 -11.93 17.31
CA GLU A 60 17.19 -11.45 18.68
C GLU A 60 17.28 -12.62 19.66
N ARG A 61 16.38 -13.60 19.55
CA ARG A 61 16.42 -14.81 20.38
C ARG A 61 17.69 -15.63 20.14
N GLY A 62 18.11 -15.76 18.88
CA GLY A 62 19.34 -16.43 18.52
C GLY A 62 20.57 -15.76 19.12
N ILE A 63 20.64 -14.45 19.03
CA ILE A 63 21.76 -13.66 19.64
C ILE A 63 21.76 -13.82 21.14
N ARG A 64 20.62 -13.74 21.82
CA ARG A 64 20.53 -13.93 23.26
C ARG A 64 20.99 -15.33 23.70
N THR A 65 20.59 -16.35 22.94
CA THR A 65 21.01 -17.72 23.20
C THR A 65 22.52 -17.87 23.05
N ASP A 66 23.09 -17.29 22.00
CA ASP A 66 24.54 -17.32 21.75
C ASP A 66 25.31 -16.58 22.84
N ILE A 67 24.80 -15.44 23.30
CA ILE A 67 25.40 -14.69 24.41
C ILE A 67 25.41 -15.52 25.70
N ARG A 68 24.31 -16.21 26.02
CA ARG A 68 24.25 -17.12 27.18
C ARG A 68 25.28 -18.25 27.09
N LYS A 69 25.38 -18.87 25.91
CA LYS A 69 26.40 -19.92 25.69
C LYS A 69 27.82 -19.41 25.90
N LEU A 70 28.11 -18.20 25.41
CA LEU A 70 29.40 -17.57 25.59
C LEU A 70 29.66 -17.26 27.07
N GLN A 71 28.68 -16.79 27.82
CA GLN A 71 28.77 -16.54 29.24
C GLN A 71 29.06 -17.83 30.03
N ASP A 72 28.31 -18.90 29.73
CA ASP A 72 28.51 -20.20 30.38
C ASP A 72 29.89 -20.76 30.08
N THR A 73 30.36 -20.64 28.86
CA THR A 73 31.71 -21.07 28.47
C THR A 73 32.77 -20.26 29.20
N THR A 74 32.61 -18.96 29.33
CA THR A 74 33.53 -18.08 30.04
C THR A 74 33.58 -18.42 31.52
N GLU A 75 32.45 -18.67 32.18
CA GLU A 75 32.36 -19.09 33.56
C GLU A 75 33.07 -20.42 33.79
N THR A 76 32.86 -21.39 32.90
CA THR A 76 33.55 -22.69 32.97
C THR A 76 35.04 -22.51 32.85
N ILE A 77 35.55 -21.70 31.97
CA ILE A 77 36.98 -21.41 31.83
C ILE A 77 37.55 -20.76 33.10
N VAL A 78 36.85 -19.80 33.67
CA VAL A 78 37.26 -19.13 34.91
C VAL A 78 37.32 -20.09 36.09
N VAL A 79 36.35 -21.02 36.18
CA VAL A 79 36.33 -22.02 37.26
C VAL A 79 37.45 -23.05 37.11
N VAL A 80 37.82 -23.41 35.90
CA VAL A 80 38.91 -24.38 35.64
C VAL A 80 40.28 -23.79 35.82
N LEU A 81 40.39 -22.49 35.54
CA LEU A 81 41.66 -21.77 35.77
C LEU A 81 41.86 -21.42 37.22
#